data_8c5e3eed0cc25f9691782c601a24ee4e
#
_entry.id   8c5e3eed0cc25f9691782c601a24ee4e
#
_cell.length_a   1.000
_cell.length_b   1.000
_cell.length_c   1.000
_cell.angle_alpha   90.00
_cell.angle_beta   90.00
_cell.angle_gamma   90.00
#
_symmetry.space_group_name_H-M   'P 1'
#
loop_
_entity.id
_entity.type
_entity.pdbx_description
1 polymer ?
#
loop_
_entity_poly.entity_id
_entity_poly.type
_entity_poly.pdbx_seq_one_letter_code
_entity_poly.pdbx_strand_id
1 'polypeptide(L)'
;MSSQVIAFAVWGNPAYWRLANYKSNGEGVKSFSTLEILSQVEKPKKVILIVSDTLALEAPDKITSYDDVVEKARSYAERYVCSHLDEFEIKVLPGVIRKNKGNAVYVFKADMDDFRSLALYEIYMQSIREDRPLELTLDISHGINYMPTLTYDSFREAAALYSVSRIQRTKIRVYQADPYPILQKETEEKLKRDESSPCTPKSQDAHPPDVAYNLLLEENVYPWEVTRYIGFQKQKVKQTLNDVRNFPEHESIKSLIEELSLPLIGAYRLGAIVQLALLAKPALAAEGASASASGGSINPGQSDSCAPKANWSLKDIEVFLKRSIEEWRKGREPFEDGNEIIVESKNKFAPGFRALLQTHAILSGIKSLISTSELEMVTLTELKNLKKLYQGSKVVTHLLDREIEKLDFLKGKILE
;
A
#
# COMPACT_ATOMS: atom_id res chain seq x y z
N MET A 1 -18.56 17.69 3.44
CA MET A 1 -17.47 17.42 4.41
C MET A 1 -16.16 17.69 3.69
N SER A 2 -15.23 18.42 4.30
CA SER A 2 -13.90 18.62 3.73
C SER A 2 -13.14 17.28 3.71
N SER A 3 -12.44 16.98 2.62
CA SER A 3 -11.52 15.85 2.54
C SER A 3 -10.36 16.03 3.51
N GLN A 4 -9.83 14.91 4.02
CA GLN A 4 -8.62 14.90 4.82
C GLN A 4 -7.44 14.50 3.93
N VAL A 5 -6.23 14.97 4.26
CA VAL A 5 -5.01 14.60 3.55
C VAL A 5 -4.21 13.60 4.40
N ILE A 6 -3.79 12.49 3.78
CA ILE A 6 -2.74 11.62 4.29
C ILE A 6 -1.53 11.78 3.37
N ALA A 7 -0.38 12.09 3.97
CA ALA A 7 0.86 12.24 3.25
C ALA A 7 1.79 11.03 3.49
N PHE A 8 2.43 10.59 2.43
CA PHE A 8 3.50 9.59 2.43
C PHE A 8 4.79 10.25 2.01
N ALA A 9 5.89 9.97 2.67
CA ALA A 9 7.20 10.48 2.31
C ALA A 9 8.24 9.36 2.28
N VAL A 10 9.06 9.32 1.23
CA VAL A 10 10.09 8.30 1.05
C VAL A 10 11.42 8.86 1.50
N TRP A 11 12.03 8.22 2.50
CA TRP A 11 13.28 8.66 3.09
C TRP A 11 14.44 7.67 2.87
N GLY A 12 15.55 8.19 2.38
CA GLY A 12 16.86 7.54 2.46
C GLY A 12 17.51 7.74 3.83
N ASN A 13 18.84 7.87 3.88
CA ASN A 13 19.56 8.11 5.12
C ASN A 13 19.53 9.61 5.48
N PRO A 14 18.80 10.02 6.53
CA PRO A 14 18.61 11.43 6.87
C PRO A 14 19.86 12.09 7.47
N ALA A 15 20.87 11.34 7.93
CA ALA A 15 22.11 11.90 8.48
C ALA A 15 22.92 12.67 7.44
N TYR A 16 22.78 12.34 6.16
CA TYR A 16 23.52 12.98 5.08
C TYR A 16 22.86 14.24 4.51
N TRP A 17 21.66 14.58 4.96
CA TRP A 17 20.95 15.75 4.45
C TRP A 17 21.56 17.03 4.99
N ARG A 18 21.38 18.10 4.22
CA ARG A 18 21.85 19.45 4.53
C ARG A 18 20.67 20.35 4.79
N LEU A 19 20.89 21.39 5.59
CA LEU A 19 19.89 22.45 5.77
C LEU A 19 19.62 23.14 4.43
N ALA A 20 18.37 23.25 4.04
CA ALA A 20 17.89 23.98 2.85
C ALA A 20 16.78 24.93 3.25
N ASN A 21 16.56 25.95 2.42
CA ASN A 21 15.37 26.77 2.46
C ASN A 21 14.40 26.29 1.39
N TYR A 22 13.51 25.37 1.74
CA TYR A 22 12.52 24.82 0.81
C TYR A 22 11.44 25.86 0.52
N LYS A 23 11.11 26.06 -0.76
CA LYS A 23 10.12 27.04 -1.22
C LYS A 23 9.06 26.41 -2.11
N SER A 24 7.79 26.69 -1.80
CA SER A 24 6.64 26.27 -2.61
C SER A 24 5.53 27.31 -2.51
N ASN A 25 4.97 27.75 -3.64
CA ASN A 25 3.79 28.63 -3.71
C ASN A 25 3.88 29.90 -2.84
N GLY A 26 5.06 30.49 -2.71
CA GLY A 26 5.30 31.69 -1.88
C GLY A 26 5.60 31.40 -0.41
N GLU A 27 5.40 30.17 0.06
CA GLU A 27 5.82 29.70 1.37
C GLU A 27 7.30 29.28 1.34
N GLY A 28 7.98 29.42 2.48
CA GLY A 28 9.37 29.01 2.60
C GLY A 28 9.71 28.58 4.01
N VAL A 29 10.47 27.48 4.13
CA VAL A 29 10.88 26.95 5.42
C VAL A 29 12.31 26.42 5.38
N LYS A 30 13.08 26.76 6.42
CA LYS A 30 14.44 26.22 6.62
C LYS A 30 14.34 24.89 7.34
N SER A 31 14.70 23.81 6.66
CA SER A 31 14.63 22.46 7.21
C SER A 31 15.69 21.55 6.57
N PHE A 32 15.96 20.42 7.24
CA PHE A 32 16.78 19.34 6.70
C PHE A 32 15.96 18.38 5.81
N SER A 33 14.65 18.43 5.90
CA SER A 33 13.76 17.58 5.11
C SER A 33 12.60 18.39 4.54
N THR A 34 11.94 17.85 3.56
CA THR A 34 10.74 18.43 2.95
C THR A 34 9.48 18.28 3.80
N LEU A 35 9.52 17.61 4.95
CA LEU A 35 8.33 17.39 5.77
C LEU A 35 7.68 18.68 6.27
N GLU A 36 8.48 19.68 6.63
CA GLU A 36 7.94 20.95 7.13
C GLU A 36 7.22 21.72 6.03
N ILE A 37 7.83 21.82 4.82
CA ILE A 37 7.16 22.48 3.69
C ILE A 37 5.94 21.69 3.23
N LEU A 38 6.01 20.35 3.22
CA LEU A 38 4.87 19.47 2.93
C LEU A 38 3.72 19.73 3.92
N SER A 39 4.05 19.84 5.22
CA SER A 39 3.05 20.10 6.28
C SER A 39 2.39 21.48 6.13
N GLN A 40 3.14 22.50 5.70
CA GLN A 40 2.58 23.83 5.43
C GLN A 40 1.65 23.86 4.22
N VAL A 41 2.07 23.21 3.12
CA VAL A 41 1.35 23.21 1.84
C VAL A 41 0.11 22.31 1.90
N GLU A 42 0.23 21.10 2.43
CA GLU A 42 -0.82 20.08 2.38
C GLU A 42 -1.64 19.97 3.68
N LYS A 43 -1.10 20.39 4.81
CA LYS A 43 -1.72 20.28 6.15
C LYS A 43 -2.26 18.88 6.41
N PRO A 44 -1.42 17.84 6.24
CA PRO A 44 -1.88 16.48 6.36
C PRO A 44 -2.31 16.17 7.79
N LYS A 45 -3.40 15.41 7.95
CA LYS A 45 -3.80 14.85 9.24
C LYS A 45 -2.76 13.87 9.76
N LYS A 46 -2.16 13.09 8.86
CA LYS A 46 -1.17 12.07 9.18
C LYS A 46 -0.08 12.03 8.13
N VAL A 47 1.16 11.82 8.59
CA VAL A 47 2.33 11.60 7.73
C VAL A 47 2.87 10.19 7.95
N ILE A 48 3.11 9.46 6.86
CA ILE A 48 3.68 8.11 6.89
C ILE A 48 5.03 8.15 6.20
N LEU A 49 6.09 7.90 6.97
CA LEU A 49 7.45 7.84 6.47
C LEU A 49 7.78 6.42 6.03
N ILE A 50 8.20 6.25 4.79
CA ILE A 50 8.67 4.99 4.24
C ILE A 50 10.19 5.02 4.21
N VAL A 51 10.81 4.16 4.99
CA VAL A 51 12.27 4.07 5.15
C VAL A 51 12.77 2.67 4.83
N SER A 52 14.07 2.55 4.53
CA SER A 52 14.71 1.26 4.29
C SER A 52 15.15 0.61 5.61
N ASP A 53 15.02 -0.73 5.69
CA ASP A 53 15.58 -1.54 6.78
C ASP A 53 17.11 -1.43 6.89
N THR A 54 17.78 -0.99 5.79
CA THR A 54 19.24 -0.74 5.79
C THR A 54 19.66 0.36 6.77
N LEU A 55 18.76 1.22 7.23
CA LEU A 55 19.04 2.23 8.26
C LEU A 55 19.40 1.61 9.62
N ALA A 56 19.07 0.36 9.87
CA ALA A 56 19.50 -0.37 11.06
C ALA A 56 21.02 -0.45 11.19
N LEU A 57 21.76 -0.33 10.09
CA LEU A 57 23.23 -0.33 10.11
C LEU A 57 23.83 0.92 10.74
N GLU A 58 23.08 1.98 10.87
CA GLU A 58 23.51 3.23 11.51
C GLU A 58 23.40 3.17 13.05
N ALA A 59 22.64 2.20 13.60
CA ALA A 59 22.62 1.95 15.02
C ALA A 59 23.95 1.29 15.47
N PRO A 60 24.45 1.57 16.69
CA PRO A 60 25.76 1.06 17.15
C PRO A 60 25.78 -0.46 17.37
N ASP A 61 24.66 -1.03 17.78
CA ASP A 61 24.56 -2.41 18.25
C ASP A 61 24.52 -3.45 17.13
N LYS A 62 24.91 -4.69 17.46
CA LYS A 62 24.79 -5.84 16.55
C LYS A 62 23.32 -6.13 16.26
N ILE A 63 23.03 -6.51 15.02
CA ILE A 63 21.72 -7.00 14.59
C ILE A 63 21.53 -8.45 15.03
N THR A 64 20.39 -8.76 15.66
CA THR A 64 20.13 -10.09 16.25
C THR A 64 18.94 -10.80 15.59
N SER A 65 17.94 -10.06 15.10
CA SER A 65 16.75 -10.58 14.43
C SER A 65 16.23 -9.58 13.40
N TYR A 66 15.27 -9.97 12.56
CA TYR A 66 14.67 -9.01 11.65
C TYR A 66 13.77 -7.99 12.36
N ASP A 67 13.13 -8.35 13.45
CA ASP A 67 12.37 -7.40 14.26
C ASP A 67 13.31 -6.34 14.88
N ASP A 68 14.51 -6.74 15.32
CA ASP A 68 15.56 -5.83 15.76
C ASP A 68 16.04 -4.89 14.63
N VAL A 69 16.17 -5.42 13.40
CA VAL A 69 16.45 -4.58 12.21
C VAL A 69 15.38 -3.51 12.02
N VAL A 70 14.10 -3.90 12.07
CA VAL A 70 12.98 -2.98 11.87
C VAL A 70 12.95 -1.92 12.96
N GLU A 71 13.14 -2.30 14.23
CA GLU A 71 13.12 -1.37 15.35
C GLU A 71 14.30 -0.39 15.32
N LYS A 72 15.50 -0.86 15.03
CA LYS A 72 16.69 0.00 14.88
C LYS A 72 16.55 0.98 13.73
N ALA A 73 16.02 0.53 12.57
CA ALA A 73 15.80 1.40 11.43
C ALA A 73 14.74 2.48 11.74
N ARG A 74 13.65 2.10 12.44
CA ARG A 74 12.60 3.01 12.88
C ARG A 74 13.14 4.04 13.86
N SER A 75 13.74 3.61 14.96
CA SER A 75 14.30 4.47 16.00
C SER A 75 15.39 5.41 15.45
N TYR A 76 16.19 4.92 14.48
CA TYR A 76 17.15 5.77 13.81
C TYR A 76 16.47 6.87 13.01
N ALA A 77 15.50 6.56 12.15
CA ALA A 77 14.80 7.54 11.35
C ALA A 77 14.02 8.56 12.22
N GLU A 78 13.39 8.09 13.29
CA GLU A 78 12.61 8.91 14.22
C GLU A 78 13.41 10.06 14.83
N ARG A 79 14.68 9.85 15.15
CA ARG A 79 15.59 10.89 15.67
C ARG A 79 15.75 12.09 14.74
N TYR A 80 15.45 11.92 13.45
CA TYR A 80 15.58 12.96 12.41
C TYR A 80 14.25 13.59 12.00
N VAL A 81 13.14 13.20 12.62
CA VAL A 81 11.84 13.86 12.45
C VAL A 81 11.85 15.12 13.31
N CYS A 82 12.17 16.25 12.68
CA CYS A 82 12.32 17.55 13.35
C CYS A 82 11.05 18.40 13.25
N SER A 83 10.13 18.01 12.37
CA SER A 83 8.88 18.73 12.15
C SER A 83 7.86 18.44 13.26
N HIS A 84 7.12 19.46 13.66
CA HIS A 84 5.95 19.29 14.52
C HIS A 84 4.81 18.70 13.69
N LEU A 85 4.68 17.38 13.74
CA LEU A 85 3.62 16.62 13.08
C LEU A 85 2.60 16.19 14.14
N ASP A 86 1.30 16.41 13.86
CA ASP A 86 0.23 16.00 14.78
C ASP A 86 0.20 14.47 14.93
N GLU A 87 0.34 13.77 13.80
CA GLU A 87 0.38 12.31 13.76
C GLU A 87 1.38 11.85 12.68
N PHE A 88 2.34 11.00 13.06
CA PHE A 88 3.21 10.34 12.09
C PHE A 88 3.46 8.88 12.44
N GLU A 89 3.81 8.11 11.42
CA GLU A 89 4.13 6.68 11.54
C GLU A 89 5.30 6.34 10.61
N ILE A 90 6.22 5.47 11.04
CA ILE A 90 7.35 5.02 10.23
C ILE A 90 7.14 3.58 9.79
N LYS A 91 7.19 3.34 8.49
CA LYS A 91 7.12 2.04 7.84
C LYS A 91 8.49 1.67 7.30
N VAL A 92 9.01 0.55 7.81
CA VAL A 92 10.32 0.03 7.40
C VAL A 92 10.11 -1.02 6.32
N LEU A 93 10.68 -0.78 5.14
CA LEU A 93 10.60 -1.66 3.99
C LEU A 93 11.98 -2.23 3.62
N PRO A 94 12.03 -3.38 2.91
CA PRO A 94 13.29 -4.04 2.59
C PRO A 94 14.16 -3.22 1.64
N GLY A 95 15.44 -3.11 1.96
CA GLY A 95 16.42 -2.39 1.18
C GLY A 95 17.57 -3.24 0.69
N VAL A 96 18.44 -2.63 -0.12
CA VAL A 96 19.63 -3.28 -0.69
C VAL A 96 20.86 -2.47 -0.33
N ILE A 97 21.80 -3.07 0.38
CA ILE A 97 23.12 -2.49 0.66
C ILE A 97 24.14 -3.58 0.96
N ARG A 98 25.42 -3.29 0.66
CA ARG A 98 26.57 -4.00 1.18
C ARG A 98 27.45 -2.99 1.91
N LYS A 99 27.66 -3.15 3.24
CA LYS A 99 28.38 -2.17 4.08
C LYS A 99 29.24 -2.88 5.10
N ASN A 100 30.50 -2.45 5.20
CA ASN A 100 31.39 -2.86 6.29
C ASN A 100 31.01 -2.12 7.57
N LYS A 101 30.90 -2.85 8.69
CA LYS A 101 30.66 -2.30 10.01
C LYS A 101 31.43 -3.11 11.05
N GLY A 102 32.47 -2.50 11.63
CA GLY A 102 33.43 -3.24 12.47
C GLY A 102 34.13 -4.33 11.69
N ASN A 103 34.14 -5.55 12.25
CA ASN A 103 34.78 -6.74 11.62
C ASN A 103 33.83 -7.56 10.73
N ALA A 104 32.58 -7.14 10.57
CA ALA A 104 31.59 -7.83 9.78
C ALA A 104 31.18 -7.06 8.52
N VAL A 105 30.81 -7.78 7.49
CA VAL A 105 30.21 -7.23 6.27
C VAL A 105 28.70 -7.51 6.32
N TYR A 106 27.89 -6.47 6.36
CA TYR A 106 26.45 -6.61 6.29
C TYR A 106 25.97 -6.54 4.83
N VAL A 107 25.12 -7.49 4.46
CA VAL A 107 24.59 -7.62 3.11
C VAL A 107 23.06 -7.70 3.19
N PHE A 108 22.38 -6.60 2.89
CA PHE A 108 20.94 -6.57 2.76
C PHE A 108 20.57 -6.82 1.31
N LYS A 109 19.75 -7.82 1.08
CA LYS A 109 19.22 -8.16 -0.23
C LYS A 109 17.70 -8.03 -0.19
N ALA A 110 17.13 -7.30 -1.14
CA ALA A 110 15.68 -7.16 -1.29
C ALA A 110 15.26 -7.52 -2.71
N ASP A 111 14.12 -8.16 -2.81
CA ASP A 111 13.40 -8.29 -4.08
C ASP A 111 12.59 -7.01 -4.31
N MET A 112 12.63 -6.49 -5.53
CA MET A 112 11.89 -5.26 -5.88
C MET A 112 10.38 -5.47 -5.85
N ASP A 113 9.90 -6.68 -6.17
CA ASP A 113 8.49 -7.03 -6.08
C ASP A 113 8.02 -7.14 -4.63
N ASP A 114 8.89 -7.58 -3.71
CA ASP A 114 8.61 -7.57 -2.27
C ASP A 114 8.47 -6.13 -1.74
N PHE A 115 9.41 -5.25 -2.09
CA PHE A 115 9.31 -3.83 -1.73
C PHE A 115 8.01 -3.21 -2.24
N ARG A 116 7.69 -3.43 -3.52
CA ARG A 116 6.49 -2.91 -4.16
C ARG A 116 5.21 -3.42 -3.50
N SER A 117 5.16 -4.71 -3.18
CA SER A 117 3.99 -5.35 -2.55
C SER A 117 3.75 -4.81 -1.13
N LEU A 118 4.82 -4.62 -0.36
CA LEU A 118 4.75 -4.03 0.97
C LEU A 118 4.37 -2.54 0.94
N ALA A 119 4.97 -1.76 0.03
CA ALA A 119 4.61 -0.36 -0.15
C ALA A 119 3.13 -0.21 -0.52
N LEU A 120 2.64 -1.03 -1.46
CA LEU A 120 1.23 -1.07 -1.84
C LEU A 120 0.33 -1.39 -0.64
N TYR A 121 0.67 -2.43 0.12
CA TYR A 121 -0.08 -2.82 1.31
C TYR A 121 -0.15 -1.70 2.35
N GLU A 122 1.01 -1.15 2.71
CA GLU A 122 1.07 -0.11 3.74
C GLU A 122 0.28 1.14 3.33
N ILE A 123 0.45 1.61 2.10
CA ILE A 123 -0.27 2.79 1.61
C ILE A 123 -1.78 2.53 1.56
N TYR A 124 -2.22 1.39 1.00
CA TYR A 124 -3.63 1.05 0.89
C TYR A 124 -4.26 0.87 2.27
N MET A 125 -3.65 0.08 3.16
CA MET A 125 -4.21 -0.20 4.49
C MET A 125 -4.27 1.03 5.40
N GLN A 126 -3.31 1.96 5.28
CA GLN A 126 -3.38 3.23 5.99
C GLN A 126 -4.54 4.09 5.47
N SER A 127 -4.76 4.09 4.14
CA SER A 127 -5.83 4.88 3.53
C SER A 127 -7.22 4.38 3.91
N ILE A 128 -7.46 3.06 3.96
CA ILE A 128 -8.80 2.52 4.26
C ILE A 128 -9.20 2.58 5.73
N ARG A 129 -8.26 2.83 6.65
CA ARG A 129 -8.56 3.00 8.08
C ARG A 129 -9.32 4.27 8.40
N GLU A 130 -9.24 5.25 7.52
CA GLU A 130 -9.92 6.53 7.71
C GLU A 130 -11.37 6.48 7.22
N ASP A 131 -12.27 6.98 8.05
CA ASP A 131 -13.71 6.96 7.74
C ASP A 131 -14.15 8.11 6.82
N ARG A 132 -13.34 9.16 6.71
CA ARG A 132 -13.63 10.33 5.87
C ARG A 132 -12.99 10.21 4.49
N PRO A 133 -13.55 10.88 3.48
CA PRO A 133 -12.93 10.98 2.17
C PRO A 133 -11.50 11.51 2.27
N LEU A 134 -10.56 10.87 1.56
CA LEU A 134 -9.16 11.22 1.59
C LEU A 134 -8.69 11.82 0.27
N GLU A 135 -7.76 12.75 0.40
CA GLU A 135 -6.76 13.10 -0.63
C GLU A 135 -5.43 12.47 -0.20
N LEU A 136 -4.69 11.93 -1.14
CA LEU A 136 -3.42 11.27 -0.86
C LEU A 136 -2.29 12.08 -1.46
N THR A 137 -1.23 12.30 -0.69
CA THR A 137 -0.05 13.02 -1.13
C THR A 137 1.18 12.15 -0.96
N LEU A 138 2.10 12.19 -1.94
CA LEU A 138 3.38 11.50 -1.90
C LEU A 138 4.51 12.49 -2.09
N ASP A 139 5.49 12.47 -1.20
CA ASP A 139 6.76 13.16 -1.33
C ASP A 139 7.88 12.16 -1.66
N ILE A 140 8.53 12.35 -2.80
CA ILE A 140 9.62 11.51 -3.28
C ILE A 140 11.01 12.18 -3.21
N SER A 141 11.12 13.33 -2.54
CA SER A 141 12.31 14.17 -2.55
C SER A 141 13.55 13.51 -1.97
N HIS A 142 13.39 12.78 -0.89
CA HIS A 142 14.50 12.23 -0.09
C HIS A 142 14.70 10.72 -0.23
N GLY A 143 13.99 10.08 -1.13
CA GLY A 143 14.16 8.67 -1.42
C GLY A 143 15.49 8.39 -2.14
N ILE A 144 15.97 7.16 -2.02
CA ILE A 144 17.21 6.69 -2.64
C ILE A 144 16.93 5.57 -3.64
N ASN A 145 17.73 5.54 -4.72
CA ASN A 145 17.72 4.47 -5.71
C ASN A 145 16.32 4.18 -6.26
N TYR A 146 15.85 2.93 -6.13
CA TYR A 146 14.56 2.44 -6.61
C TYR A 146 13.36 2.86 -5.75
N MET A 147 13.59 3.27 -4.48
CA MET A 147 12.51 3.52 -3.52
C MET A 147 11.49 4.56 -4.01
N PRO A 148 11.88 5.75 -4.53
CA PRO A 148 10.92 6.72 -5.03
C PRO A 148 10.06 6.18 -6.16
N THR A 149 10.68 5.50 -7.13
CA THR A 149 10.00 4.97 -8.32
C THR A 149 9.00 3.87 -7.96
N LEU A 150 9.41 2.89 -7.15
CA LEU A 150 8.53 1.79 -6.75
C LEU A 150 7.43 2.25 -5.80
N THR A 151 7.74 3.22 -4.91
CA THR A 151 6.70 3.81 -4.05
C THR A 151 5.69 4.61 -4.85
N TYR A 152 6.14 5.38 -5.86
CA TYR A 152 5.24 6.10 -6.75
C TYR A 152 4.28 5.15 -7.50
N ASP A 153 4.80 4.05 -8.04
CA ASP A 153 4.01 3.02 -8.70
C ASP A 153 2.97 2.40 -7.74
N SER A 154 3.42 2.03 -6.52
CA SER A 154 2.56 1.46 -5.48
C SER A 154 1.52 2.47 -4.98
N PHE A 155 1.88 3.75 -4.87
CA PHE A 155 1.00 4.83 -4.46
C PHE A 155 -0.17 5.03 -5.42
N ARG A 156 0.10 5.03 -6.72
CA ARG A 156 -0.96 5.14 -7.73
C ARG A 156 -1.89 3.93 -7.72
N GLU A 157 -1.35 2.72 -7.58
CA GLU A 157 -2.14 1.50 -7.44
C GLU A 157 -2.97 1.52 -6.15
N ALA A 158 -2.39 1.91 -5.01
CA ALA A 158 -3.09 2.05 -3.74
C ALA A 158 -4.23 3.08 -3.80
N ALA A 159 -4.02 4.20 -4.49
CA ALA A 159 -5.05 5.20 -4.71
C ALA A 159 -6.24 4.64 -5.54
N ALA A 160 -5.96 3.79 -6.53
CA ALA A 160 -7.01 3.11 -7.29
C ALA A 160 -7.75 2.06 -6.44
N LEU A 161 -7.03 1.30 -5.60
CA LEU A 161 -7.65 0.38 -4.63
C LEU A 161 -8.51 1.12 -3.61
N TYR A 162 -8.03 2.23 -3.08
CA TYR A 162 -8.80 3.07 -2.17
C TYR A 162 -10.04 3.65 -2.86
N SER A 163 -9.90 4.15 -4.09
CA SER A 163 -11.00 4.70 -4.87
C SER A 163 -12.12 3.67 -5.09
N VAL A 164 -11.78 2.42 -5.45
CA VAL A 164 -12.78 1.36 -5.62
C VAL A 164 -13.38 0.89 -4.30
N SER A 165 -12.60 0.81 -3.22
CA SER A 165 -13.08 0.37 -1.92
C SER A 165 -14.09 1.35 -1.29
N ARG A 166 -13.98 2.63 -1.61
CA ARG A 166 -14.86 3.71 -1.14
C ARG A 166 -15.87 4.19 -2.19
N ILE A 167 -15.80 3.68 -3.42
CA ILE A 167 -16.65 4.05 -4.57
C ILE A 167 -16.64 5.57 -4.78
N GLN A 168 -15.47 6.15 -4.73
CA GLN A 168 -15.29 7.58 -4.88
C GLN A 168 -14.06 7.93 -5.69
N ARG A 169 -14.10 9.13 -6.26
CA ARG A 169 -12.93 9.76 -6.84
C ARG A 169 -11.95 10.13 -5.73
N THR A 170 -10.68 9.78 -5.90
CA THR A 170 -9.59 10.11 -4.98
C THR A 170 -8.63 11.08 -5.65
N LYS A 171 -8.39 12.23 -5.04
CA LYS A 171 -7.38 13.17 -5.51
C LYS A 171 -6.02 12.74 -5.01
N ILE A 172 -5.03 12.71 -5.90
CA ILE A 172 -3.64 12.43 -5.54
C ILE A 172 -2.73 13.57 -5.95
N ARG A 173 -1.67 13.80 -5.15
CA ARG A 173 -0.60 14.75 -5.44
C ARG A 173 0.75 14.11 -5.23
N VAL A 174 1.72 14.47 -6.05
CA VAL A 174 3.11 14.02 -5.91
C VAL A 174 4.02 15.23 -5.93
N TYR A 175 4.89 15.30 -4.93
CA TYR A 175 5.85 16.38 -4.74
C TYR A 175 7.29 15.89 -4.82
N GLN A 176 8.16 16.78 -5.27
CA GLN A 176 9.60 16.58 -5.28
C GLN A 176 10.33 17.90 -5.10
N ALA A 177 11.37 17.91 -4.28
CA ALA A 177 12.31 19.01 -4.22
C ALA A 177 13.31 18.94 -5.38
N ASP A 178 13.76 20.11 -5.84
CA ASP A 178 14.88 20.19 -6.77
C ASP A 178 16.14 19.57 -6.16
N PRO A 179 17.09 19.13 -6.99
CA PRO A 179 18.38 18.67 -6.51
C PRO A 179 19.06 19.74 -5.65
N TYR A 180 19.64 19.29 -4.52
CA TYR A 180 20.42 20.17 -3.67
C TYR A 180 21.61 20.76 -4.46
N PRO A 181 21.83 22.09 -4.43
CA PRO A 181 22.89 22.70 -5.23
C PRO A 181 24.28 22.29 -4.73
N ILE A 182 25.25 22.25 -5.63
CA ILE A 182 26.66 22.01 -5.28
C ILE A 182 27.19 23.27 -4.61
N LEU A 183 27.67 23.12 -3.37
CA LEU A 183 28.23 24.21 -2.57
C LEU A 183 29.73 24.04 -2.37
N GLN A 184 30.39 25.13 -1.97
CA GLN A 184 31.77 25.05 -1.48
C GLN A 184 31.82 24.22 -0.19
N LYS A 185 32.88 23.42 -0.02
CA LYS A 185 33.02 22.47 1.07
C LYS A 185 32.83 23.09 2.47
N GLU A 186 33.37 24.29 2.69
CA GLU A 186 33.22 25.02 3.96
C GLU A 186 31.76 25.39 4.25
N THR A 187 31.01 25.84 3.25
CA THR A 187 29.60 26.15 3.37
C THR A 187 28.79 24.88 3.60
N GLU A 188 29.11 23.82 2.88
CA GLU A 188 28.47 22.52 3.05
C GLU A 188 28.63 21.96 4.47
N GLU A 189 29.86 22.07 5.07
CA GLU A 189 30.08 21.60 6.44
C GLU A 189 29.25 22.38 7.48
N LYS A 190 29.05 23.69 7.31
CA LYS A 190 28.20 24.48 8.21
C LYS A 190 26.72 24.09 8.13
N LEU A 191 26.27 23.60 6.99
CA LEU A 191 24.88 23.19 6.73
C LEU A 191 24.58 21.73 7.11
N LYS A 192 25.59 20.94 7.52
CA LYS A 192 25.40 19.62 8.08
C LYS A 192 24.68 19.69 9.43
N ARG A 193 24.03 18.60 9.79
CA ARG A 193 23.43 18.43 11.12
C ARG A 193 24.51 18.42 12.21
N ASP A 194 24.18 18.94 13.36
CA ASP A 194 24.95 18.73 14.58
C ASP A 194 24.78 17.26 15.02
N GLU A 195 25.88 16.59 15.33
CA GLU A 195 25.86 15.18 15.74
C GLU A 195 25.14 14.96 17.09
N SER A 196 25.21 15.96 17.97
CA SER A 196 24.53 15.93 19.26
C SER A 196 23.06 16.33 19.19
N SER A 197 22.68 17.07 18.16
CA SER A 197 21.31 17.59 17.94
C SER A 197 20.91 17.49 16.48
N PRO A 198 20.34 16.36 16.04
CA PRO A 198 20.04 16.11 14.62
C PRO A 198 19.11 17.13 13.97
N CYS A 199 18.41 17.93 14.74
CA CYS A 199 17.48 18.95 14.24
C CYS A 199 18.10 20.35 14.13
N THR A 200 19.38 20.50 14.48
CA THR A 200 20.10 21.76 14.39
C THR A 200 21.27 21.69 13.42
N PRO A 201 21.61 22.77 12.70
CA PRO A 201 22.81 22.80 11.88
C PRO A 201 24.06 22.98 12.74
N LYS A 202 25.21 22.53 12.24
CA LYS A 202 26.51 22.72 12.91
C LYS A 202 26.85 24.20 13.16
N SER A 203 26.34 25.10 12.31
CA SER A 203 26.51 26.55 12.50
C SER A 203 25.18 27.26 12.38
N GLN A 204 24.86 28.09 13.37
CA GLN A 204 23.66 28.92 13.38
C GLN A 204 23.71 30.05 12.34
N ASP A 205 24.92 30.48 11.95
CA ASP A 205 25.12 31.53 10.94
C ASP A 205 25.08 30.97 9.49
N ALA A 206 24.73 29.70 9.33
CA ALA A 206 24.65 29.09 8.01
C ALA A 206 23.45 29.64 7.21
N HIS A 207 23.76 30.13 6.03
CA HIS A 207 22.74 30.55 5.05
C HIS A 207 22.44 29.39 4.09
N PRO A 208 21.32 28.68 4.30
CA PRO A 208 20.98 27.56 3.43
C PRO A 208 20.56 28.06 2.04
N PRO A 209 20.85 27.26 0.99
CA PRO A 209 20.40 27.58 -0.35
C PRO A 209 18.87 27.43 -0.46
N ASP A 210 18.29 28.20 -1.38
CA ASP A 210 16.91 28.01 -1.78
C ASP A 210 16.79 26.74 -2.64
N VAL A 211 15.82 25.91 -2.32
CA VAL A 211 15.48 24.67 -3.03
C VAL A 211 13.98 24.70 -3.33
N ALA A 212 13.61 24.67 -4.61
CA ALA A 212 12.19 24.62 -4.97
C ALA A 212 11.58 23.27 -4.60
N TYR A 213 10.38 23.31 -4.02
CA TYR A 213 9.56 22.15 -3.71
C TYR A 213 8.34 22.14 -4.64
N ASN A 214 8.37 21.24 -5.61
CA ASN A 214 7.51 21.27 -6.77
C ASN A 214 6.38 20.24 -6.67
N LEU A 215 5.16 20.65 -7.03
CA LEU A 215 4.08 19.76 -7.35
C LEU A 215 4.32 19.16 -8.74
N LEU A 216 4.67 17.88 -8.82
CA LEU A 216 4.93 17.17 -10.06
C LEU A 216 3.65 16.65 -10.73
N LEU A 217 2.70 16.22 -9.92
CA LEU A 217 1.46 15.61 -10.39
C LEU A 217 0.31 15.99 -9.47
N GLU A 218 -0.80 16.37 -10.06
CA GLU A 218 -2.11 16.41 -9.42
C GLU A 218 -3.12 15.74 -10.36
N GLU A 219 -3.74 14.66 -9.93
CA GLU A 219 -4.75 13.96 -10.70
C GLU A 219 -5.87 13.39 -9.83
N ASN A 220 -6.98 13.05 -10.48
CA ASN A 220 -8.08 12.35 -9.86
C ASN A 220 -8.07 10.89 -10.32
N VAL A 221 -8.02 9.98 -9.37
CA VAL A 221 -8.07 8.54 -9.58
C VAL A 221 -9.50 8.05 -9.34
N TYR A 222 -10.03 7.27 -10.26
CA TYR A 222 -11.40 6.77 -10.22
C TYR A 222 -11.45 5.26 -9.95
N PRO A 223 -12.57 4.71 -9.44
CA PRO A 223 -12.69 3.29 -9.14
C PRO A 223 -12.31 2.36 -10.32
N TRP A 224 -12.70 2.70 -11.53
CA TRP A 224 -12.35 1.94 -12.74
C TRP A 224 -10.84 1.81 -12.99
N GLU A 225 -10.04 2.74 -12.50
CA GLU A 225 -8.60 2.77 -12.78
C GLU A 225 -7.83 1.60 -12.15
N VAL A 226 -8.41 0.92 -11.17
CA VAL A 226 -7.83 -0.31 -10.62
C VAL A 226 -7.57 -1.35 -11.71
N THR A 227 -8.36 -1.34 -12.79
CA THR A 227 -8.19 -2.26 -13.94
C THR A 227 -6.87 -2.10 -14.69
N ARG A 228 -6.20 -0.94 -14.56
CA ARG A 228 -4.84 -0.68 -15.12
C ARG A 228 -3.78 -1.53 -14.44
N TYR A 229 -4.00 -1.90 -13.19
CA TYR A 229 -3.05 -2.65 -12.36
C TYR A 229 -3.35 -4.15 -12.32
N ILE A 230 -4.48 -4.55 -12.88
CA ILE A 230 -4.88 -5.95 -12.99
C ILE A 230 -4.15 -6.57 -14.18
N GLY A 231 -2.98 -7.14 -13.93
CA GLY A 231 -2.19 -7.83 -14.96
C GLY A 231 -2.45 -9.32 -14.95
N PHE A 232 -3.39 -9.83 -15.76
CA PHE A 232 -3.53 -11.27 -16.01
C PHE A 232 -2.74 -11.68 -17.25
N GLN A 233 -1.50 -12.07 -17.07
CA GLN A 233 -0.82 -12.93 -18.03
C GLN A 233 -1.04 -14.38 -17.60
N LYS A 234 -1.46 -15.25 -18.54
CA LYS A 234 -1.74 -16.67 -18.27
C LYS A 234 -0.58 -17.40 -17.55
N GLN A 235 0.68 -17.01 -17.83
CA GLN A 235 1.87 -17.49 -17.14
C GLN A 235 1.94 -16.99 -15.68
N LYS A 236 1.55 -15.74 -15.39
CA LYS A 236 1.57 -15.19 -14.03
C LYS A 236 0.49 -15.80 -13.13
N VAL A 237 -0.65 -16.22 -13.68
CA VAL A 237 -1.68 -16.95 -12.90
C VAL A 237 -1.15 -18.30 -12.43
N LYS A 238 -0.48 -19.08 -13.32
CA LYS A 238 0.16 -20.32 -12.91
C LYS A 238 1.27 -20.10 -11.86
N GLN A 239 2.04 -19.02 -11.98
CA GLN A 239 3.08 -18.63 -11.04
C GLN A 239 2.49 -18.24 -9.70
N THR A 240 1.41 -17.45 -9.68
CA THR A 240 0.66 -17.07 -8.48
C THR A 240 0.23 -18.29 -7.65
N LEU A 241 -0.22 -19.36 -8.31
CA LEU A 241 -0.64 -20.59 -7.65
C LEU A 241 0.53 -21.45 -7.14
N ASN A 242 1.70 -21.37 -7.80
CA ASN A 242 2.90 -22.09 -7.37
C ASN A 242 3.59 -21.41 -6.18
N ASP A 243 3.59 -20.08 -6.13
CA ASP A 243 4.33 -19.31 -5.12
C ASP A 243 3.67 -19.36 -3.73
N VAL A 244 2.38 -19.70 -3.66
CA VAL A 244 1.64 -19.89 -2.40
C VAL A 244 2.07 -21.18 -1.65
N ARG A 245 2.81 -22.10 -2.30
CA ARG A 245 3.19 -23.41 -1.72
C ARG A 245 4.02 -23.32 -0.44
N ASN A 246 4.68 -22.20 -0.21
CA ASN A 246 5.55 -22.02 0.95
C ASN A 246 4.80 -21.47 2.19
N PHE A 247 3.50 -21.22 2.08
CA PHE A 247 2.69 -20.77 3.21
C PHE A 247 2.05 -21.97 3.94
N PRO A 248 1.97 -21.93 5.27
CA PRO A 248 1.37 -23.03 6.07
C PRO A 248 -0.09 -23.35 5.70
N GLU A 249 -0.83 -22.38 5.17
CA GLU A 249 -2.23 -22.48 4.76
C GLU A 249 -2.40 -22.51 3.24
N HIS A 250 -1.42 -23.08 2.56
CA HIS A 250 -1.33 -23.10 1.09
C HIS A 250 -2.64 -23.47 0.38
N GLU A 251 -3.30 -24.56 0.79
CA GLU A 251 -4.52 -25.02 0.11
C GLU A 251 -5.68 -24.03 0.31
N SER A 252 -5.81 -23.45 1.51
CA SER A 252 -6.85 -22.46 1.80
C SER A 252 -6.65 -21.17 1.01
N ILE A 253 -5.42 -20.66 0.95
CA ILE A 253 -5.10 -19.45 0.17
C ILE A 253 -5.27 -19.72 -1.33
N LYS A 254 -4.87 -20.88 -1.80
CA LYS A 254 -5.06 -21.31 -3.19
C LYS A 254 -6.55 -21.34 -3.56
N SER A 255 -7.40 -21.98 -2.73
CA SER A 255 -8.84 -22.03 -2.92
C SER A 255 -9.44 -20.60 -2.94
N LEU A 256 -9.06 -19.73 -2.01
CA LEU A 256 -9.49 -18.33 -2.00
C LEU A 256 -9.12 -17.58 -3.29
N ILE A 257 -7.90 -17.79 -3.78
CA ILE A 257 -7.44 -17.14 -5.02
C ILE A 257 -8.19 -17.71 -6.23
N GLU A 258 -8.30 -19.03 -6.36
CA GLU A 258 -8.92 -19.70 -7.52
C GLU A 258 -10.44 -19.50 -7.57
N GLU A 259 -11.12 -19.63 -6.44
CA GLU A 259 -12.58 -19.67 -6.38
C GLU A 259 -13.21 -18.29 -6.21
N LEU A 260 -12.53 -17.34 -5.58
CA LEU A 260 -13.05 -15.99 -5.35
C LEU A 260 -12.23 -14.90 -6.04
N SER A 261 -10.93 -14.79 -5.76
CA SER A 261 -10.16 -13.62 -6.19
C SER A 261 -10.09 -13.48 -7.71
N LEU A 262 -9.65 -14.52 -8.41
CA LEU A 262 -9.50 -14.48 -9.87
C LEU A 262 -10.84 -14.30 -10.60
N PRO A 263 -11.93 -15.03 -10.26
CA PRO A 263 -13.24 -14.80 -10.87
C PRO A 263 -13.79 -13.41 -10.60
N LEU A 264 -13.69 -12.89 -9.35
CA LEU A 264 -14.17 -11.57 -8.98
C LEU A 264 -13.46 -10.45 -9.75
N ILE A 265 -12.12 -10.49 -9.75
CA ILE A 265 -11.29 -9.54 -10.48
C ILE A 265 -11.56 -9.62 -11.99
N GLY A 266 -11.73 -10.83 -12.52
CA GLY A 266 -12.10 -11.06 -13.92
C GLY A 266 -13.45 -10.45 -14.28
N ALA A 267 -14.48 -10.70 -13.47
CA ALA A 267 -15.80 -10.12 -13.63
C ALA A 267 -15.78 -8.59 -13.57
N TYR A 268 -15.02 -8.03 -12.61
CA TYR A 268 -14.84 -6.59 -12.47
C TYR A 268 -14.22 -5.99 -13.76
N ARG A 269 -13.11 -6.56 -14.22
CA ARG A 269 -12.39 -6.07 -15.40
C ARG A 269 -13.24 -6.11 -16.67
N LEU A 270 -14.09 -7.12 -16.82
CA LEU A 270 -14.95 -7.30 -17.99
C LEU A 270 -16.26 -6.50 -17.92
N GLY A 271 -16.55 -5.84 -16.80
CA GLY A 271 -17.84 -5.18 -16.60
C GLY A 271 -19.00 -6.15 -16.41
N ALA A 272 -18.73 -7.41 -16.04
CA ALA A 272 -19.74 -8.44 -15.85
C ALA A 272 -20.42 -8.28 -14.48
N ILE A 273 -21.25 -7.23 -14.32
CA ILE A 273 -21.81 -6.80 -13.04
C ILE A 273 -22.71 -7.83 -12.36
N VAL A 274 -23.45 -8.64 -13.12
CA VAL A 274 -24.26 -9.74 -12.58
C VAL A 274 -23.35 -10.79 -11.95
N GLN A 275 -22.33 -11.24 -12.69
CA GLN A 275 -21.35 -12.20 -12.19
C GLN A 275 -20.59 -11.66 -10.99
N LEU A 276 -20.23 -10.37 -11.03
CA LEU A 276 -19.56 -9.68 -9.92
C LEU A 276 -20.42 -9.72 -8.64
N ALA A 277 -21.72 -9.44 -8.74
CA ALA A 277 -22.65 -9.52 -7.62
C ALA A 277 -22.78 -10.95 -7.06
N LEU A 278 -22.98 -11.94 -7.93
CA LEU A 278 -23.13 -13.34 -7.54
C LEU A 278 -21.88 -13.90 -6.85
N LEU A 279 -20.70 -13.48 -7.26
CA LEU A 279 -19.44 -13.86 -6.60
C LEU A 279 -19.24 -13.13 -5.25
N ALA A 280 -19.68 -11.88 -5.13
CA ALA A 280 -19.48 -11.08 -3.94
C ALA A 280 -20.46 -11.41 -2.81
N LYS A 281 -21.73 -11.72 -3.13
CA LYS A 281 -22.78 -11.95 -2.12
C LYS A 281 -22.43 -13.02 -1.09
N PRO A 282 -21.97 -14.23 -1.44
CA PRO A 282 -21.56 -15.23 -0.45
C PRO A 282 -20.43 -14.74 0.47
N ALA A 283 -19.41 -14.06 -0.11
CA ALA A 283 -18.28 -13.55 0.65
C ALA A 283 -18.68 -12.45 1.65
N LEU A 284 -19.65 -11.61 1.29
CA LEU A 284 -20.16 -10.56 2.16
C LEU A 284 -21.15 -11.09 3.22
N ALA A 285 -21.94 -12.12 2.90
CA ALA A 285 -22.85 -12.75 3.84
C ALA A 285 -22.11 -13.52 4.95
N ALA A 286 -20.99 -14.15 4.64
CA ALA A 286 -20.15 -14.88 5.61
C ALA A 286 -19.62 -13.95 6.73
N GLU A 287 -19.45 -12.66 6.45
CA GLU A 287 -19.03 -11.66 7.43
C GLU A 287 -20.06 -11.44 8.56
N GLY A 288 -21.36 -11.53 8.25
CA GLY A 288 -22.46 -11.43 9.22
C GLY A 288 -22.61 -12.68 10.11
N ALA A 289 -22.28 -13.85 9.58
CA ALA A 289 -22.40 -15.13 10.31
C ALA A 289 -21.27 -15.36 11.32
N SER A 290 -20.06 -14.86 11.06
CA SER A 290 -18.90 -15.02 11.95
C SER A 290 -19.01 -14.20 13.26
N ALA A 291 -19.89 -13.20 13.32
CA ALA A 291 -20.14 -12.44 14.54
C ALA A 291 -20.96 -13.23 15.59
N SER A 292 -21.64 -14.30 15.20
CA SER A 292 -22.47 -15.15 16.09
C SER A 292 -21.84 -16.48 16.48
N ALA A 293 -20.68 -16.86 15.89
CA ALA A 293 -20.00 -18.14 16.13
C ALA A 293 -18.56 -17.95 16.60
N SER A 294 -18.37 -17.35 17.76
CA SER A 294 -17.11 -17.43 18.51
C SER A 294 -17.02 -18.81 19.17
N GLY A 295 -16.34 -19.77 18.53
CA GLY A 295 -15.99 -21.03 19.23
C GLY A 295 -16.13 -22.33 18.42
N GLY A 296 -15.86 -22.33 17.13
CA GLY A 296 -15.77 -23.56 16.34
C GLY A 296 -14.34 -23.89 15.94
N SER A 297 -13.67 -24.78 16.67
CA SER A 297 -12.43 -25.43 16.28
C SER A 297 -12.63 -26.13 14.95
N ILE A 298 -11.86 -25.73 13.92
CA ILE A 298 -11.80 -26.45 12.64
C ILE A 298 -11.05 -27.75 12.88
N ASN A 299 -11.80 -28.85 12.97
CA ASN A 299 -11.23 -30.20 12.98
C ASN A 299 -10.84 -30.63 11.55
N PRO A 300 -9.56 -30.93 11.29
CA PRO A 300 -9.10 -31.35 9.96
C PRO A 300 -9.26 -32.89 9.79
N GLY A 301 -10.47 -33.37 9.76
CA GLY A 301 -10.62 -34.82 9.66
C GLY A 301 -12.04 -35.32 9.40
N GLN A 302 -12.68 -34.82 8.34
CA GLN A 302 -13.81 -35.52 7.70
C GLN A 302 -13.78 -35.26 6.21
N SER A 303 -13.21 -36.20 5.46
CA SER A 303 -13.45 -36.39 4.03
C SER A 303 -14.80 -37.04 3.87
N ASP A 304 -15.79 -36.29 3.34
CA ASP A 304 -16.78 -36.88 2.44
C ASP A 304 -17.52 -35.80 1.64
N SER A 305 -17.42 -35.95 0.34
CA SER A 305 -18.25 -35.51 -0.78
C SER A 305 -19.35 -34.50 -0.48
N CYS A 306 -19.26 -33.32 -1.08
CA CYS A 306 -20.16 -32.16 -0.99
C CYS A 306 -20.00 -31.30 0.27
N ALA A 307 -18.77 -30.99 0.70
CA ALA A 307 -18.54 -29.88 1.61
C ALA A 307 -18.99 -28.56 0.94
N PRO A 308 -19.75 -27.70 1.64
CA PRO A 308 -20.09 -26.38 1.09
C PRO A 308 -18.79 -25.65 0.77
N LYS A 309 -18.73 -25.04 -0.43
CA LYS A 309 -17.62 -24.16 -0.81
C LYS A 309 -17.33 -23.23 0.35
N ALA A 310 -16.11 -23.18 0.79
CA ALA A 310 -15.71 -22.34 1.92
C ALA A 310 -16.15 -20.89 1.62
N ASN A 311 -17.01 -20.34 2.48
CA ASN A 311 -17.49 -18.96 2.31
C ASN A 311 -16.41 -18.01 2.85
N TRP A 312 -15.56 -17.50 1.96
CA TRP A 312 -14.52 -16.54 2.27
C TRP A 312 -15.11 -15.15 2.57
N SER A 313 -14.71 -14.54 3.67
CA SER A 313 -15.14 -13.19 4.06
C SER A 313 -14.02 -12.15 3.83
N LEU A 314 -14.38 -10.87 3.85
CA LEU A 314 -13.40 -9.77 3.87
C LEU A 314 -12.40 -9.92 5.02
N LYS A 315 -12.88 -10.35 6.20
CA LYS A 315 -12.04 -10.56 7.38
C LYS A 315 -11.01 -11.68 7.16
N ASP A 316 -11.38 -12.75 6.45
CA ASP A 316 -10.44 -13.82 6.12
C ASP A 316 -9.34 -13.31 5.21
N ILE A 317 -9.69 -12.49 4.21
CA ILE A 317 -8.70 -11.85 3.32
C ILE A 317 -7.73 -10.97 4.12
N GLU A 318 -8.23 -10.16 5.06
CA GLU A 318 -7.38 -9.34 5.93
C GLU A 318 -6.44 -10.20 6.79
N VAL A 319 -6.93 -11.30 7.34
CA VAL A 319 -6.13 -12.24 8.13
C VAL A 319 -5.02 -12.83 7.27
N PHE A 320 -5.32 -13.29 6.05
CA PHE A 320 -4.31 -13.83 5.13
C PHE A 320 -3.29 -12.79 4.70
N LEU A 321 -3.70 -11.55 4.44
CA LEU A 321 -2.77 -10.47 4.12
C LEU A 321 -1.79 -10.21 5.28
N LYS A 322 -2.27 -10.13 6.52
CA LYS A 322 -1.43 -9.93 7.71
C LYS A 322 -0.47 -11.10 7.91
N ARG A 323 -0.98 -12.34 7.87
CA ARG A 323 -0.15 -13.55 8.01
C ARG A 323 0.91 -13.65 6.92
N SER A 324 0.58 -13.31 5.68
CA SER A 324 1.56 -13.29 4.59
C SER A 324 2.74 -12.37 4.90
N ILE A 325 2.50 -11.21 5.51
CA ILE A 325 3.55 -10.29 5.93
C ILE A 325 4.37 -10.86 7.09
N GLU A 326 3.70 -11.47 8.08
CA GLU A 326 4.37 -12.09 9.22
C GLU A 326 5.29 -13.24 8.76
N GLU A 327 4.81 -14.12 7.88
CA GLU A 327 5.61 -15.20 7.33
C GLU A 327 6.77 -14.69 6.45
N TRP A 328 6.54 -13.62 5.70
CA TRP A 328 7.62 -12.97 4.95
C TRP A 328 8.69 -12.42 5.91
N ARG A 329 8.29 -11.75 7.01
CA ARG A 329 9.22 -11.23 8.04
C ARG A 329 10.03 -12.35 8.69
N LYS A 330 9.38 -13.44 9.11
CA LYS A 330 10.06 -14.63 9.66
C LYS A 330 11.07 -15.24 8.69
N GLY A 331 10.78 -15.16 7.38
CA GLY A 331 11.70 -15.63 6.35
C GLY A 331 12.91 -14.73 6.12
N ARG A 332 12.95 -13.51 6.72
CA ARG A 332 13.99 -12.50 6.52
C ARG A 332 14.99 -12.41 7.68
N GLU A 333 15.08 -13.42 8.51
CA GLU A 333 16.01 -13.44 9.64
C GLU A 333 17.48 -13.31 9.19
N PRO A 334 18.30 -12.49 9.89
CA PRO A 334 19.73 -12.40 9.65
C PRO A 334 20.43 -13.75 9.85
N PHE A 335 21.34 -14.10 8.96
CA PHE A 335 22.19 -15.28 9.12
C PHE A 335 23.66 -14.99 8.78
N GLU A 336 24.56 -15.73 9.39
CA GLU A 336 26.01 -15.59 9.18
C GLU A 336 26.47 -16.53 8.06
N ASP A 337 27.28 -16.00 7.12
CA ASP A 337 27.97 -16.74 6.08
C ASP A 337 29.42 -16.24 6.01
N GLY A 338 30.34 -16.98 6.64
CA GLY A 338 31.72 -16.57 6.83
C GLY A 338 31.82 -15.30 7.68
N ASN A 339 32.31 -14.21 7.10
CA ASN A 339 32.39 -12.90 7.75
C ASN A 339 31.23 -11.95 7.36
N GLU A 340 30.25 -12.48 6.64
CA GLU A 340 29.07 -11.72 6.22
C GLU A 340 27.88 -12.00 7.12
N ILE A 341 27.13 -10.96 7.43
CA ILE A 341 25.80 -11.05 8.03
C ILE A 341 24.81 -10.68 6.94
N ILE A 342 24.04 -11.69 6.48
CA ILE A 342 23.13 -11.56 5.35
C ILE A 342 21.71 -11.40 5.88
N VAL A 343 21.01 -10.37 5.40
CA VAL A 343 19.58 -10.13 5.61
C VAL A 343 18.88 -10.29 4.26
N GLU A 344 18.33 -11.47 4.02
CA GLU A 344 17.67 -11.84 2.77
C GLU A 344 16.37 -12.58 3.06
N SER A 345 15.30 -12.28 2.34
CA SER A 345 14.05 -13.01 2.50
C SER A 345 14.10 -14.37 1.79
N LYS A 346 13.80 -15.42 2.53
CA LYS A 346 13.58 -16.79 1.99
C LYS A 346 12.21 -16.93 1.34
N ASN A 347 11.24 -16.13 1.79
CA ASN A 347 9.88 -16.08 1.29
C ASN A 347 9.72 -14.84 0.43
N LYS A 348 9.01 -14.95 -0.69
CA LYS A 348 8.72 -13.83 -1.59
C LYS A 348 7.22 -13.60 -1.68
N PHE A 349 6.83 -12.33 -1.82
CA PHE A 349 5.44 -12.02 -2.11
C PHE A 349 5.09 -12.46 -3.52
N ALA A 350 4.15 -13.38 -3.57
CA ALA A 350 3.60 -13.84 -4.83
C ALA A 350 2.66 -12.79 -5.45
N PRO A 351 2.44 -12.81 -6.77
CA PRO A 351 1.35 -12.08 -7.42
C PRO A 351 -0.02 -12.28 -6.75
N GLY A 352 -0.24 -13.42 -6.07
CA GLY A 352 -1.42 -13.70 -5.27
C GLY A 352 -1.66 -12.72 -4.13
N PHE A 353 -0.63 -12.20 -3.49
CA PHE A 353 -0.76 -11.18 -2.46
C PHE A 353 -1.43 -9.90 -3.00
N ARG A 354 -1.02 -9.45 -4.19
CA ARG A 354 -1.65 -8.29 -4.86
C ARG A 354 -3.08 -8.60 -5.29
N ALA A 355 -3.36 -9.83 -5.76
CA ALA A 355 -4.72 -10.25 -6.09
C ALA A 355 -5.63 -10.22 -4.85
N LEU A 356 -5.15 -10.62 -3.67
CA LEU A 356 -5.90 -10.51 -2.42
C LEU A 356 -6.18 -9.04 -2.04
N LEU A 357 -5.23 -8.12 -2.22
CA LEU A 357 -5.46 -6.68 -2.00
C LEU A 357 -6.53 -6.12 -2.94
N GLN A 358 -6.48 -6.49 -4.21
CA GLN A 358 -7.49 -6.09 -5.21
C GLN A 358 -8.87 -6.68 -4.87
N THR A 359 -8.92 -7.95 -4.48
CA THR A 359 -10.17 -8.62 -4.04
C THR A 359 -10.76 -7.91 -2.82
N HIS A 360 -9.95 -7.62 -1.81
CA HIS A 360 -10.36 -6.87 -0.63
C HIS A 360 -10.95 -5.50 -1.01
N ALA A 361 -10.28 -4.75 -1.88
CA ALA A 361 -10.74 -3.43 -2.31
C ALA A 361 -12.07 -3.49 -3.08
N ILE A 362 -12.21 -4.44 -4.02
CA ILE A 362 -13.44 -4.60 -4.81
C ILE A 362 -14.60 -5.04 -3.92
N LEU A 363 -14.41 -6.03 -3.03
CA LEU A 363 -15.46 -6.48 -2.09
C LEU A 363 -15.87 -5.38 -1.13
N SER A 364 -14.91 -4.60 -0.60
CA SER A 364 -15.19 -3.45 0.28
C SER A 364 -16.09 -2.43 -0.41
N GLY A 365 -15.85 -2.14 -1.69
CA GLY A 365 -16.69 -1.27 -2.49
C GLY A 365 -18.07 -1.87 -2.73
N ILE A 366 -18.16 -3.14 -3.13
CA ILE A 366 -19.43 -3.82 -3.41
C ILE A 366 -20.31 -3.88 -2.15
N LYS A 367 -19.73 -4.09 -0.98
CA LYS A 367 -20.45 -4.20 0.31
C LYS A 367 -21.45 -3.07 0.55
N SER A 368 -21.13 -1.86 0.11
CA SER A 368 -22.02 -0.70 0.26
C SER A 368 -23.11 -0.59 -0.81
N LEU A 369 -23.08 -1.45 -1.84
CA LEU A 369 -23.92 -1.32 -3.06
C LEU A 369 -24.97 -2.40 -3.20
N ILE A 370 -24.79 -3.56 -2.57
CA ILE A 370 -25.68 -4.72 -2.73
C ILE A 370 -26.16 -5.23 -1.36
N SER A 371 -27.33 -5.90 -1.38
CA SER A 371 -27.85 -6.63 -0.23
C SER A 371 -27.33 -8.08 -0.21
N THR A 372 -27.13 -8.64 0.97
CA THR A 372 -26.75 -10.03 1.16
C THR A 372 -27.92 -10.92 1.59
N SER A 373 -29.15 -10.40 1.59
CA SER A 373 -30.35 -11.14 2.02
C SER A 373 -30.71 -12.31 1.07
N GLU A 374 -30.39 -12.16 -0.21
CA GLU A 374 -30.69 -13.17 -1.25
C GLU A 374 -29.41 -13.43 -2.06
N LEU A 375 -28.80 -14.60 -1.84
CA LEU A 375 -27.47 -14.90 -2.39
C LEU A 375 -27.49 -15.22 -3.89
N GLU A 376 -28.58 -15.84 -4.38
CA GLU A 376 -28.69 -16.31 -5.76
C GLU A 376 -29.37 -15.32 -6.70
N MET A 377 -29.93 -14.23 -6.17
CA MET A 377 -30.64 -13.23 -6.96
C MET A 377 -29.92 -11.89 -6.97
N VAL A 378 -29.94 -11.21 -8.09
CA VAL A 378 -29.42 -9.85 -8.23
C VAL A 378 -30.54 -8.96 -8.72
N THR A 379 -30.89 -7.96 -7.93
CA THR A 379 -31.95 -7.01 -8.28
C THR A 379 -31.45 -5.96 -9.27
N LEU A 380 -32.38 -5.39 -10.04
CA LEU A 380 -32.05 -4.29 -10.95
C LEU A 380 -31.49 -3.07 -10.22
N THR A 381 -31.94 -2.81 -9.00
CA THR A 381 -31.45 -1.73 -8.14
C THR A 381 -29.97 -1.98 -7.78
N GLU A 382 -29.60 -3.21 -7.44
CA GLU A 382 -28.22 -3.58 -7.19
C GLU A 382 -27.34 -3.39 -8.43
N LEU A 383 -27.82 -3.77 -9.61
CA LEU A 383 -27.08 -3.55 -10.86
C LEU A 383 -26.86 -2.05 -11.12
N LYS A 384 -27.90 -1.22 -10.92
CA LYS A 384 -27.79 0.25 -11.03
C LYS A 384 -26.76 0.82 -10.04
N ASN A 385 -26.68 0.27 -8.83
CA ASN A 385 -25.71 0.66 -7.83
C ASN A 385 -24.29 0.20 -8.20
N LEU A 386 -24.11 -1.05 -8.63
CA LEU A 386 -22.82 -1.60 -9.03
C LEU A 386 -22.17 -0.85 -10.20
N LYS A 387 -22.95 -0.20 -11.05
CA LYS A 387 -22.42 0.69 -12.09
C LYS A 387 -21.49 1.76 -11.54
N LYS A 388 -21.66 2.19 -10.28
CA LYS A 388 -20.81 3.21 -9.62
C LYS A 388 -19.34 2.75 -9.53
N LEU A 389 -19.08 1.45 -9.49
CA LEU A 389 -17.71 0.89 -9.51
C LEU A 389 -16.94 1.21 -10.80
N TYR A 390 -17.66 1.57 -11.87
CA TYR A 390 -17.10 1.86 -13.19
C TYR A 390 -16.98 3.36 -13.48
N GLN A 391 -17.12 4.20 -12.46
CA GLN A 391 -16.85 5.63 -12.58
C GLN A 391 -15.43 5.85 -13.10
N GLY A 392 -15.28 6.79 -14.03
CA GLY A 392 -14.03 7.08 -14.75
C GLY A 392 -13.95 6.42 -16.13
N SER A 393 -14.76 5.40 -16.42
CA SER A 393 -14.87 4.81 -17.78
C SER A 393 -16.19 5.17 -18.44
N LYS A 394 -16.18 6.19 -19.31
CA LYS A 394 -17.39 6.57 -20.08
C LYS A 394 -17.93 5.42 -20.94
N VAL A 395 -17.03 4.63 -21.53
CA VAL A 395 -17.40 3.52 -22.41
C VAL A 395 -18.13 2.41 -21.62
N VAL A 396 -17.51 1.92 -20.54
CA VAL A 396 -18.09 0.85 -19.73
C VAL A 396 -19.40 1.31 -19.07
N THR A 397 -19.44 2.52 -18.53
CA THR A 397 -20.66 3.08 -17.94
C THR A 397 -21.79 3.15 -18.95
N HIS A 398 -21.53 3.61 -20.18
CA HIS A 398 -22.55 3.67 -21.24
C HIS A 398 -23.04 2.28 -21.68
N LEU A 399 -22.15 1.31 -21.81
CA LEU A 399 -22.52 -0.07 -22.12
C LEU A 399 -23.44 -0.67 -21.05
N LEU A 400 -23.08 -0.46 -19.78
CA LEU A 400 -23.87 -0.92 -18.63
C LEU A 400 -25.24 -0.24 -18.58
N ASP A 401 -25.35 1.04 -18.89
CA ASP A 401 -26.65 1.74 -18.98
C ASP A 401 -27.56 1.09 -20.00
N ARG A 402 -27.05 0.82 -21.20
CA ARG A 402 -27.84 0.16 -22.25
C ARG A 402 -28.31 -1.24 -21.84
N GLU A 403 -27.45 -2.04 -21.19
CA GLU A 403 -27.83 -3.39 -20.75
C GLU A 403 -28.86 -3.33 -19.61
N ILE A 404 -28.72 -2.41 -18.67
CA ILE A 404 -29.67 -2.21 -17.58
C ILE A 404 -31.01 -1.71 -18.10
N GLU A 405 -31.04 -0.80 -19.07
CA GLU A 405 -32.27 -0.32 -19.73
C GLU A 405 -33.02 -1.45 -20.46
N LYS A 406 -32.32 -2.36 -21.16
CA LYS A 406 -32.92 -3.55 -21.78
C LYS A 406 -33.57 -4.45 -20.73
N LEU A 407 -32.91 -4.67 -19.58
CA LEU A 407 -33.49 -5.47 -18.50
C LEU A 407 -34.72 -4.82 -17.88
N ASP A 408 -34.73 -3.49 -17.68
CA ASP A 408 -35.90 -2.73 -17.22
C ASP A 408 -37.07 -2.85 -18.18
N PHE A 409 -36.80 -2.76 -19.48
CA PHE A 409 -37.82 -2.92 -20.52
C PHE A 409 -38.43 -4.34 -20.57
N LEU A 410 -37.58 -5.36 -20.40
CA LEU A 410 -38.04 -6.75 -20.34
C LEU A 410 -38.93 -7.02 -19.13
N LYS A 411 -38.58 -6.42 -17.97
CA LYS A 411 -39.37 -6.52 -16.73
C LYS A 411 -40.78 -5.93 -16.94
N GLY A 412 -40.90 -4.78 -17.62
CA GLY A 412 -42.18 -4.17 -17.93
C GLY A 412 -43.05 -5.07 -18.81
N LYS A 413 -42.47 -5.80 -19.77
CA LYS A 413 -43.21 -6.74 -20.64
C LYS A 413 -43.61 -8.06 -20.00
N ILE A 414 -42.92 -8.50 -18.92
CA ILE A 414 -43.27 -9.74 -18.20
C ILE A 414 -44.40 -9.49 -17.19
N LEU A 415 -44.64 -8.23 -16.81
CA LEU A 415 -45.66 -7.83 -15.85
C LEU A 415 -46.98 -7.37 -16.56
N GLU A 416 -46.99 -7.23 -17.90
CA GLU A 416 -48.15 -7.13 -18.78
C GLU A 416 -48.58 -8.53 -19.25
#